data_bcb11a47e570dce93b6455e20f162a8c
#
_entry.id   bcb11a47e570dce93b6455e20f162a8c
#
_cell.length_a   1.000
_cell.length_b   1.000
_cell.length_c   1.000
_cell.angle_alpha   90.00
_cell.angle_beta   90.00
_cell.angle_gamma   90.00
#
_symmetry.space_group_name_H-M   'P 1'
#
loop_
_entity.id
_entity.type
_entity.pdbx_description
1 polymer ?
#
loop_
_entity_poly.entity_id
_entity_poly.type
_entity_poly.pdbx_seq_one_letter_code
_entity_poly.pdbx_strand_id
1 'polypeptide(L)'
;PTHLRGVGLVFQDALLFAHMTVAENLLFAVPRALPPAQRQARVQQALQEAELSGMGERDPSTLSGGQRARVALMRALLAEPQALLLDEPFSKLDAALRAQLRPWVFAHVRERRIPVVLVTHDEQDVADPRRVVHLRAAEESPHHV
;
A
#
# COMPACT_ATOMS: atom_id res chain seq x y z
N PRO A 1 -19.04 9.29 -4.00
CA PRO A 1 -18.40 8.02 -4.30
C PRO A 1 -16.98 7.99 -3.75
N THR A 2 -16.53 6.85 -3.24
CA THR A 2 -15.23 6.67 -2.55
C THR A 2 -14.03 7.03 -3.44
N HIS A 3 -14.13 6.78 -4.73
CA HIS A 3 -13.08 7.10 -5.70
C HIS A 3 -12.84 8.60 -5.93
N LEU A 4 -13.75 9.46 -5.48
CA LEU A 4 -13.60 10.92 -5.55
C LEU A 4 -12.99 11.53 -4.27
N ARG A 5 -12.75 10.74 -3.24
CA ARG A 5 -12.27 11.23 -1.94
C ARG A 5 -10.76 11.36 -1.83
N GLY A 6 -10.01 10.91 -2.83
CA GLY A 6 -8.55 11.00 -2.84
C GLY A 6 -7.85 10.19 -1.74
N VAL A 7 -8.53 9.21 -1.14
CA VAL A 7 -7.96 8.32 -0.12
C VAL A 7 -7.56 7.01 -0.76
N GLY A 8 -6.28 6.68 -0.68
CA GLY A 8 -5.75 5.38 -1.08
C GLY A 8 -5.91 4.36 0.05
N LEU A 9 -6.27 3.12 -0.31
CA LEU A 9 -6.43 2.01 0.61
C LEU A 9 -5.43 0.91 0.25
N VAL A 10 -4.67 0.46 1.24
CA VAL A 10 -3.85 -0.74 1.13
C VAL A 10 -4.25 -1.70 2.24
N PHE A 11 -4.75 -2.86 1.82
CA PHE A 11 -5.22 -3.89 2.73
C PHE A 11 -4.11 -4.88 3.09
N GLN A 12 -4.35 -5.66 4.14
CA GLN A 12 -3.53 -6.77 4.61
C GLN A 12 -3.18 -7.76 3.48
N ASP A 13 -4.15 -8.09 2.62
CA ASP A 13 -3.92 -8.80 1.37
C ASP A 13 -3.59 -7.80 0.27
N ALA A 14 -2.44 -7.97 -0.37
CA ALA A 14 -2.11 -7.22 -1.57
C ALA A 14 -3.03 -7.67 -2.71
N LEU A 15 -4.20 -7.04 -2.80
CA LEU A 15 -5.23 -7.37 -3.79
C LEU A 15 -4.83 -6.81 -5.17
N LEU A 16 -3.94 -7.54 -5.84
CA LEU A 16 -3.59 -7.26 -7.23
C LEU A 16 -4.60 -7.92 -8.18
N PHE A 17 -4.85 -7.28 -9.30
CA PHE A 17 -5.70 -7.85 -10.34
C PHE A 17 -4.99 -9.02 -11.01
N ALA A 18 -5.48 -10.23 -10.78
CA ALA A 18 -4.86 -11.47 -11.24
C ALA A 18 -4.83 -11.63 -12.77
N HIS A 19 -5.73 -10.95 -13.48
CA HIS A 19 -5.83 -10.96 -14.94
C HIS A 19 -4.97 -9.89 -15.63
N MET A 20 -4.23 -9.12 -14.86
CA MET A 20 -3.33 -8.06 -15.32
C MET A 20 -1.89 -8.39 -14.92
N THR A 21 -0.93 -7.99 -15.75
CA THR A 21 0.48 -8.02 -15.40
C THR A 21 0.79 -7.04 -14.25
N VAL A 22 1.99 -7.11 -13.70
CA VAL A 22 2.47 -6.16 -12.69
C VAL A 22 2.40 -4.71 -13.22
N ALA A 23 2.89 -4.48 -14.45
CA ALA A 23 2.85 -3.17 -15.07
C ALA A 23 1.43 -2.67 -15.31
N GLU A 24 0.53 -3.54 -15.73
CA GLU A 24 -0.89 -3.20 -15.93
C GLU A 24 -1.59 -2.85 -14.62
N ASN A 25 -1.28 -3.55 -13.52
CA ASN A 25 -1.77 -3.21 -12.18
C ASN A 25 -1.34 -1.79 -11.78
N LEU A 26 -0.10 -1.42 -12.03
CA LEU A 26 0.41 -0.08 -11.75
C LEU A 26 -0.22 0.97 -12.67
N LEU A 27 -0.27 0.68 -13.98
CA LEU A 27 -0.83 1.59 -14.98
C LEU A 27 -2.30 1.92 -14.73
N PHE A 28 -3.05 0.98 -14.18
CA PHE A 28 -4.45 1.15 -13.82
C PHE A 28 -4.67 2.34 -12.87
N ALA A 29 -3.73 2.57 -11.95
CA ALA A 29 -3.81 3.64 -10.95
C ALA A 29 -3.30 5.00 -11.47
N VAL A 30 -2.50 5.03 -12.52
CA VAL A 30 -1.96 6.29 -13.06
C VAL A 30 -3.08 7.14 -13.65
N PRO A 31 -3.17 8.44 -13.32
CA PRO A 31 -4.22 9.33 -13.82
C PRO A 31 -4.36 9.28 -15.34
N ARG A 32 -5.59 9.07 -15.81
CA ARG A 32 -5.88 8.93 -17.24
C ARG A 32 -5.72 10.22 -18.03
N ALA A 33 -5.73 11.36 -17.36
CA ALA A 33 -5.52 12.67 -17.98
C ALA A 33 -4.10 12.89 -18.48
N LEU A 34 -3.14 12.10 -18.00
CA LEU A 34 -1.74 12.18 -18.44
C LEU A 34 -1.57 11.55 -19.82
N PRO A 35 -0.67 12.12 -20.66
CA PRO A 35 -0.29 11.51 -21.94
C PRO A 35 0.24 10.08 -21.77
N PRO A 36 0.00 9.17 -22.74
CA PRO A 36 0.41 7.77 -22.64
C PRO A 36 1.90 7.56 -22.30
N ALA A 37 2.79 8.36 -22.91
CA ALA A 37 4.23 8.28 -22.64
C ALA A 37 4.57 8.62 -21.18
N GLN A 38 3.90 9.62 -20.60
CA GLN A 38 4.09 9.98 -19.19
C GLN A 38 3.54 8.92 -18.25
N ARG A 39 2.41 8.30 -18.59
CA ARG A 39 1.84 7.22 -17.82
C ARG A 39 2.79 6.02 -17.76
N GLN A 40 3.38 5.65 -18.91
CA GLN A 40 4.36 4.57 -18.98
C GLN A 40 5.64 4.92 -18.18
N ALA A 41 6.13 6.14 -18.28
CA ALA A 41 7.30 6.60 -17.52
C ALA A 41 7.06 6.48 -16.00
N ARG A 42 5.86 6.82 -15.51
CA ARG A 42 5.51 6.67 -14.09
C ARG A 42 5.46 5.21 -13.65
N VAL A 43 4.98 4.30 -14.51
CA VAL A 43 5.00 2.86 -14.22
C VAL A 43 6.44 2.35 -14.12
N GLN A 44 7.31 2.74 -15.04
CA GLN A 44 8.72 2.33 -15.01
C GLN A 44 9.43 2.87 -13.75
N GLN A 45 9.19 4.12 -13.39
CA GLN A 45 9.71 4.70 -12.16
C GLN A 45 9.21 3.94 -10.92
N ALA A 46 7.91 3.62 -10.85
CA ALA A 46 7.34 2.86 -9.74
C ALA A 46 7.94 1.45 -9.62
N LEU A 47 8.18 0.77 -10.74
CA LEU A 47 8.88 -0.53 -10.76
C LEU A 47 10.31 -0.41 -10.22
N GLN A 48 11.00 0.65 -10.59
CA GLN A 48 12.36 0.91 -10.09
C GLN A 48 12.35 1.20 -8.59
N GLU A 49 11.46 2.05 -8.11
CA GLU A 49 11.31 2.38 -6.69
C GLU A 49 10.90 1.17 -5.85
N ALA A 50 10.10 0.26 -6.41
CA ALA A 50 9.72 -0.99 -5.78
C ALA A 50 10.83 -2.08 -5.83
N GLU A 51 11.97 -1.79 -6.47
CA GLU A 51 13.04 -2.77 -6.72
C GLU A 51 12.58 -3.96 -7.59
N LEU A 52 11.69 -3.70 -8.54
CA LEU A 52 11.08 -4.67 -9.45
C LEU A 52 11.35 -4.35 -10.92
N SER A 53 12.45 -3.67 -11.21
CA SER A 53 12.87 -3.35 -12.59
C SER A 53 12.93 -4.62 -13.45
N GLY A 54 12.34 -4.58 -14.65
CA GLY A 54 12.28 -5.73 -15.55
C GLY A 54 11.19 -6.77 -15.22
N MET A 55 10.41 -6.58 -14.15
CA MET A 55 9.36 -7.53 -13.74
C MET A 55 7.94 -7.09 -14.15
N GLY A 56 7.82 -6.04 -14.96
CA GLY A 56 6.52 -5.47 -15.34
C GLY A 56 5.58 -6.45 -16.05
N GLU A 57 6.12 -7.33 -16.88
CA GLU A 57 5.34 -8.31 -17.65
C GLU A 57 5.00 -9.58 -16.86
N ARG A 58 5.43 -9.69 -15.61
CA ARG A 58 5.14 -10.86 -14.79
C ARG A 58 3.68 -10.91 -14.36
N ASP A 59 3.20 -12.14 -14.21
CA ASP A 59 1.95 -12.45 -13.52
C ASP A 59 2.13 -12.15 -12.02
N PRO A 60 1.21 -11.39 -11.39
CA PRO A 60 1.26 -11.10 -9.96
C PRO A 60 1.35 -12.34 -9.06
N SER A 61 0.80 -13.48 -9.48
CA SER A 61 0.86 -14.74 -8.74
C SER A 61 2.29 -15.29 -8.59
N THR A 62 3.20 -14.88 -9.47
CA THR A 62 4.60 -15.32 -9.46
C THR A 62 5.47 -14.49 -8.53
N LEU A 63 4.95 -13.41 -7.96
CA LEU A 63 5.67 -12.54 -7.04
C LEU A 63 5.71 -13.14 -5.62
N SER A 64 6.78 -12.83 -4.89
CA SER A 64 6.81 -13.07 -3.44
C SER A 64 5.79 -12.19 -2.70
N GLY A 65 5.50 -12.53 -1.44
CA GLY A 65 4.61 -11.71 -0.59
C GLY A 65 5.06 -10.26 -0.47
N GLY A 66 6.37 -10.04 -0.28
CA GLY A 66 6.93 -8.69 -0.20
C GLY A 66 6.90 -7.93 -1.53
N GLN A 67 7.17 -8.61 -2.63
CA GLN A 67 7.06 -8.02 -3.96
C GLN A 67 5.61 -7.58 -4.24
N ARG A 68 4.62 -8.43 -3.93
CA ARG A 68 3.21 -8.06 -4.05
C ARG A 68 2.85 -6.86 -3.17
N ALA A 69 3.34 -6.81 -1.93
CA ALA A 69 3.10 -5.69 -1.03
C ALA A 69 3.67 -4.38 -1.58
N ARG A 70 4.87 -4.40 -2.15
CA ARG A 70 5.48 -3.23 -2.80
C ARG A 70 4.69 -2.75 -4.01
N VAL A 71 4.23 -3.68 -4.86
CA VAL A 71 3.37 -3.33 -6.01
C VAL A 71 2.06 -2.70 -5.54
N ALA A 72 1.41 -3.27 -4.52
CA ALA A 72 0.16 -2.73 -3.98
C ALA A 72 0.34 -1.31 -3.40
N LEU A 73 1.43 -1.06 -2.69
CA LEU A 73 1.74 0.28 -2.20
C LEU A 73 2.01 1.25 -3.35
N MET A 74 2.84 0.87 -4.33
CA MET A 74 3.12 1.73 -5.49
C MET A 74 1.87 2.03 -6.30
N ARG A 75 0.98 1.06 -6.47
CA ARG A 75 -0.33 1.29 -7.10
C ARG A 75 -1.14 2.34 -6.35
N ALA A 76 -1.18 2.27 -5.02
CA ALA A 76 -1.87 3.27 -4.21
C ALA A 76 -1.25 4.66 -4.33
N LEU A 77 0.08 4.76 -4.37
CA LEU A 77 0.81 6.02 -4.52
C LEU A 77 0.66 6.63 -5.92
N LEU A 78 0.63 5.82 -6.97
CA LEU A 78 0.43 6.26 -8.36
C LEU A 78 -0.93 6.92 -8.60
N ALA A 79 -1.93 6.60 -7.78
CA ALA A 79 -3.22 7.27 -7.82
C ALA A 79 -3.18 8.71 -7.28
N GLU A 80 -2.02 9.17 -6.81
CA GLU A 80 -1.81 10.51 -6.22
C GLU A 80 -2.80 10.81 -5.08
N PRO A 81 -2.87 9.94 -4.06
CA PRO A 81 -3.86 10.08 -3.00
C PRO A 81 -3.54 11.29 -2.11
N GLN A 82 -4.59 11.92 -1.58
CA GLN A 82 -4.46 12.97 -0.55
C GLN A 82 -4.19 12.41 0.85
N ALA A 83 -4.51 11.15 1.06
CA ALA A 83 -4.24 10.40 2.30
C ALA A 83 -4.18 8.90 2.00
N LEU A 84 -3.50 8.15 2.84
CA LEU A 84 -3.44 6.68 2.78
C LEU A 84 -3.98 6.06 4.06
N LEU A 85 -4.77 5.02 3.90
CA LEU A 85 -5.11 4.09 4.96
C LEU A 85 -4.41 2.75 4.69
N LEU A 86 -3.54 2.36 5.59
CA LEU A 86 -2.81 1.09 5.56
C LEU A 86 -3.42 0.19 6.64
N ASP A 87 -4.12 -0.86 6.22
CA ASP A 87 -4.79 -1.79 7.11
C ASP A 87 -3.97 -3.07 7.23
N GLU A 88 -3.31 -3.24 8.38
CA GLU A 88 -2.44 -4.38 8.69
C GLU A 88 -1.45 -4.73 7.55
N PRO A 89 -0.72 -3.74 6.99
CA PRO A 89 0.03 -3.91 5.75
C PRO A 89 1.20 -4.90 5.87
N PHE A 90 1.63 -5.20 7.09
CA PHE A 90 2.80 -6.05 7.34
C PHE A 90 2.45 -7.40 7.98
N SER A 91 1.20 -7.66 8.32
CA SER A 91 0.80 -8.80 9.17
C SER A 91 1.07 -10.17 8.55
N LYS A 92 1.06 -10.29 7.22
CA LYS A 92 1.32 -11.56 6.50
C LYS A 92 2.78 -11.78 6.12
N LEU A 93 3.65 -10.87 6.51
CA LEU A 93 5.08 -10.92 6.18
C LEU A 93 5.86 -11.59 7.31
N ASP A 94 6.90 -12.34 6.97
CA ASP A 94 7.86 -12.81 7.97
C ASP A 94 8.65 -11.64 8.59
N ALA A 95 9.32 -11.89 9.71
CA ALA A 95 10.02 -10.87 10.48
C ALA A 95 11.11 -10.14 9.67
N ALA A 96 11.87 -10.85 8.85
CA ALA A 96 12.96 -10.28 8.06
C ALA A 96 12.41 -9.34 6.97
N LEU A 97 11.38 -9.78 6.26
CA LEU A 97 10.73 -9.00 5.22
C LEU A 97 10.01 -7.77 5.79
N ARG A 98 9.37 -7.94 6.95
CA ARG A 98 8.72 -6.85 7.67
C ARG A 98 9.73 -5.76 8.07
N ALA A 99 10.89 -6.17 8.59
CA ALA A 99 11.97 -5.24 8.95
C ALA A 99 12.50 -4.44 7.74
N GLN A 100 12.48 -5.00 6.54
CA GLN A 100 12.83 -4.29 5.31
C GLN A 100 11.73 -3.35 4.83
N LEU A 101 10.49 -3.81 4.85
CA LEU A 101 9.38 -3.06 4.24
C LEU A 101 8.90 -1.87 5.08
N ARG A 102 8.93 -1.97 6.40
CA ARG A 102 8.53 -0.84 7.27
C ARG A 102 9.27 0.46 6.94
N PRO A 103 10.62 0.52 7.02
CA PRO A 103 11.33 1.75 6.72
C PRO A 103 11.14 2.20 5.28
N TRP A 104 11.03 1.24 4.34
CA TRP A 104 10.79 1.53 2.93
C TRP A 104 9.43 2.22 2.72
N VAL A 105 8.34 1.68 3.31
CA VAL A 105 7.00 2.28 3.25
C VAL A 105 7.00 3.67 3.84
N PHE A 106 7.55 3.83 5.05
CA PHE A 106 7.56 5.12 5.74
C PHE A 106 8.41 6.17 5.02
N ALA A 107 9.51 5.77 4.39
CA ALA A 107 10.31 6.68 3.57
C ALA A 107 9.51 7.19 2.36
N HIS A 108 8.83 6.31 1.63
CA HIS A 108 8.06 6.68 0.44
C HIS A 108 6.87 7.59 0.74
N VAL A 109 6.12 7.31 1.82
CA VAL A 109 4.98 8.19 2.20
C VAL A 109 5.45 9.54 2.73
N ARG A 110 6.57 9.57 3.44
CA ARG A 110 7.17 10.82 3.96
C ARG A 110 7.71 11.68 2.82
N GLU A 111 8.42 11.10 1.89
CA GLU A 111 8.95 11.80 0.70
C GLU A 111 7.84 12.49 -0.09
N ARG A 112 6.71 11.81 -0.25
CA ARG A 112 5.53 12.33 -0.93
C ARG A 112 4.64 13.23 -0.06
N ARG A 113 4.96 13.38 1.23
CA ARG A 113 4.20 14.19 2.20
C ARG A 113 2.72 13.78 2.29
N ILE A 114 2.44 12.49 2.20
CA ILE A 114 1.09 11.95 2.25
C ILE A 114 0.74 11.64 3.72
N PRO A 115 -0.36 12.16 4.26
CA PRO A 115 -0.88 11.74 5.55
C PRO A 115 -1.26 10.26 5.53
N VAL A 116 -0.87 9.51 6.56
CA VAL A 116 -1.11 8.08 6.66
C VAL A 116 -1.81 7.75 7.96
N VAL A 117 -2.85 6.94 7.88
CA VAL A 117 -3.41 6.20 9.00
C VAL A 117 -3.00 4.75 8.85
N LEU A 118 -2.30 4.24 9.84
CA LEU A 118 -1.87 2.85 9.91
C LEU A 118 -2.68 2.12 10.97
N VAL A 119 -3.39 1.08 10.57
CA VAL A 119 -4.05 0.15 11.49
C VAL A 119 -3.15 -1.06 11.68
N THR A 120 -2.77 -1.34 12.90
CA THR A 120 -1.91 -2.49 13.25
C THR A 120 -2.17 -2.95 14.67
N HIS A 121 -1.88 -4.21 14.96
CA HIS A 121 -1.82 -4.78 16.30
C HIS A 121 -0.38 -4.98 16.79
N ASP A 122 0.62 -4.64 15.96
CA ASP A 122 2.04 -4.78 16.27
C ASP A 122 2.63 -3.43 16.65
N GLU A 123 3.09 -3.30 17.89
CA GLU A 123 3.73 -2.06 18.37
C GLU A 123 4.98 -1.69 17.59
N GLN A 124 5.64 -2.66 16.96
CA GLN A 124 6.82 -2.41 16.12
C GLN A 124 6.48 -1.69 14.81
N ASP A 125 5.21 -1.69 14.40
CA ASP A 125 4.76 -0.96 13.21
C ASP A 125 4.55 0.53 13.49
N VAL A 126 4.61 0.94 14.76
CA VAL A 126 4.38 2.32 15.19
C VAL A 126 5.59 3.20 14.86
N ALA A 127 5.39 4.17 13.96
CA ALA A 127 6.45 5.11 13.57
C ALA A 127 6.69 6.20 14.62
N ASP A 128 5.64 6.66 15.31
CA ASP A 128 5.70 7.67 16.36
C ASP A 128 4.73 7.30 17.49
N PRO A 129 5.22 6.87 18.66
CA PRO A 129 4.38 6.49 19.80
C PRO A 129 3.43 7.58 20.30
N ARG A 130 3.72 8.86 20.00
CA ARG A 130 2.89 9.99 20.41
C ARG A 130 1.63 10.15 19.55
N ARG A 131 1.54 9.40 18.45
CA ARG A 131 0.45 9.47 17.46
C ARG A 131 -0.35 8.17 17.39
N VAL A 132 -0.47 7.49 18.51
CA VAL A 132 -1.18 6.22 18.61
C VAL A 132 -2.55 6.41 19.25
N VAL A 133 -3.56 5.84 18.62
CA VAL A 133 -4.91 5.71 19.20
C VAL A 133 -5.18 4.23 19.44
N HIS A 134 -5.40 3.87 20.70
CA HIS A 134 -5.76 2.51 21.06
C HIS A 134 -7.27 2.33 20.98
N LEU A 135 -7.69 1.44 20.09
CA LEU A 135 -9.10 1.03 20.00
C LEU A 135 -9.33 -0.13 20.99
N ARG A 136 -10.31 0.03 21.88
CA ARG A 136 -10.80 -1.05 22.76
C ARG A 136 -12.10 -1.59 22.18
N ALA A 137 -12.31 -2.88 22.29
CA ALA A 137 -13.63 -3.44 22.02
C ALA A 137 -14.66 -2.79 22.97
N ALA A 138 -15.79 -2.39 22.42
CA ALA A 138 -16.91 -1.99 23.27
C ALA A 138 -17.28 -3.20 24.16
N GLU A 139 -17.26 -3.01 25.48
CA GLU A 139 -17.82 -4.00 26.37
C GLU A 139 -19.30 -4.15 26.00
N GLU A 140 -19.70 -5.34 25.58
CA GLU A 140 -21.12 -5.66 25.43
C GLU A 140 -21.74 -5.47 26.80
N SER A 141 -22.55 -4.43 26.95
CA SER A 141 -23.38 -4.27 28.15
C SER A 141 -24.24 -5.55 28.30
N PRO A 142 -24.17 -6.26 29.42
CA PRO A 142 -24.99 -7.41 29.59
C PRO A 142 -26.47 -6.96 29.53
N HIS A 143 -27.16 -7.42 28.51
CA HIS A 143 -28.60 -7.25 28.42
C HIS A 143 -29.20 -7.95 29.68
N HIS A 144 -29.64 -7.13 30.61
CA HIS A 144 -30.54 -7.62 31.67
C HIS A 144 -31.88 -8.02 31.00
N VAL A 145 -32.13 -9.31 30.99
CA VAL A 145 -33.43 -9.90 30.74
C VAL A 145 -34.35 -9.56 31.90
#